data_01afff88963adc6546c45284ca82c6ba
#
_entry.id   01afff88963adc6546c45284ca82c6ba
#
_cell.length_a   1.000
_cell.length_b   1.000
_cell.length_c   1.000
_cell.angle_alpha   90.00
_cell.angle_beta   90.00
_cell.angle_gamma   90.00
#
_symmetry.space_group_name_H-M   'P 1'
#
loop_
_entity.id
_entity.type
_entity.pdbx_description
1 polymer ?
#
loop_
_entity_poly.entity_id
_entity_poly.type
_entity_poly.pdbx_seq_one_letter_code
_entity_poly.pdbx_strand_id
1 'polypeptide(L)'
;MRAVMDVGTNSVRLLVARRTPQGVEPLRREIRIVRLGQGVDAAGRLNPEAVERTLKALQELAALVPVGVPVRAFATSAVRDASNGREFAQLAEERLGFPVEILSGPEE
;
A
#
# COMPACT_ATOMS: atom_id res chain seq x y z
N MET A 1 1.60 19.34 2.94
CA MET A 1 2.33 18.08 2.76
C MET A 1 1.35 16.90 2.88
N ARG A 2 1.46 15.94 1.98
CA ARG A 2 0.63 14.73 2.00
C ARG A 2 1.46 13.53 1.59
N ALA A 3 1.03 12.34 2.03
CA ALA A 3 1.67 11.09 1.67
C ALA A 3 0.66 10.15 1.03
N VAL A 4 1.12 9.39 0.03
CA VAL A 4 0.34 8.37 -0.64
C VAL A 4 1.15 7.08 -0.62
N MET A 5 0.49 5.99 -0.24
CA MET A 5 1.07 4.65 -0.30
C MET A 5 0.28 3.83 -1.31
N ASP A 6 0.99 3.08 -2.12
CA ASP A 6 0.41 2.25 -3.17
C ASP A 6 0.86 0.80 -2.98
N VAL A 7 -0.11 -0.11 -2.87
CA VAL A 7 0.15 -1.54 -2.71
C VAL A 7 -0.12 -2.23 -4.04
N GLY A 8 0.95 -2.51 -4.78
CA GLY A 8 0.88 -3.20 -6.04
C GLY A 8 1.13 -4.70 -5.89
N THR A 9 1.18 -5.40 -7.02
CA THR A 9 1.41 -6.84 -7.06
C THR A 9 2.84 -7.21 -6.63
N ASN A 10 3.82 -6.44 -7.07
CA ASN A 10 5.23 -6.72 -6.80
C ASN A 10 5.85 -5.80 -5.77
N SER A 11 5.35 -4.58 -5.64
CA SER A 11 5.99 -3.58 -4.81
C SER A 11 4.97 -2.73 -4.06
N VAL A 12 5.43 -2.16 -2.95
CA VAL A 12 4.71 -1.10 -2.26
C VAL A 12 5.53 0.18 -2.42
N ARG A 13 4.86 1.31 -2.55
CA ARG A 13 5.50 2.60 -2.81
C ARG A 13 4.98 3.65 -1.85
N LEU A 14 5.86 4.59 -1.52
CA LEU A 14 5.52 5.77 -0.74
C LEU A 14 5.92 7.00 -1.53
N LEU A 15 5.01 7.96 -1.61
CA LEU A 15 5.31 9.30 -2.10
C LEU A 15 4.89 10.29 -1.02
N VAL A 16 5.83 11.11 -0.57
CA VAL A 16 5.55 12.27 0.26
C VAL A 16 5.76 13.50 -0.61
N ALA A 17 4.76 14.35 -0.68
CA ALA A 17 4.81 15.51 -1.57
C ALA A 17 4.12 16.70 -0.93
N ARG A 18 4.41 17.90 -1.45
CA ARG A 18 3.73 19.12 -1.06
C ARG A 18 3.20 19.83 -2.29
N ARG A 19 2.14 20.61 -2.10
CA ARG A 19 1.61 21.45 -3.16
C ARG A 19 2.40 22.75 -3.23
N THR A 20 2.72 23.19 -4.45
CA THR A 20 3.38 24.45 -4.71
C THR A 20 2.59 25.24 -5.75
N PRO A 21 2.87 26.54 -5.96
CA PRO A 21 2.20 27.30 -7.01
C PRO A 21 2.39 26.70 -8.41
N GLN A 22 3.46 25.94 -8.63
CA GLN A 22 3.77 25.30 -9.91
C GLN A 22 3.23 23.87 -10.01
N GLY A 23 2.54 23.37 -8.98
CA GLY A 23 1.99 22.02 -8.98
C GLY A 23 2.36 21.24 -7.74
N VAL A 24 2.86 20.02 -7.92
CA VAL A 24 3.21 19.11 -6.83
C VAL A 24 4.71 18.86 -6.83
N GLU A 25 5.34 19.05 -5.67
CA GLU A 25 6.77 18.80 -5.48
C GLU A 25 6.97 17.53 -4.68
N PRO A 26 7.57 16.48 -5.27
CA PRO A 26 7.92 15.28 -4.52
C PRO A 26 9.03 15.60 -3.53
N LEU A 27 8.84 15.19 -2.27
CA LEU A 27 9.84 15.37 -1.22
C LEU A 27 10.56 14.08 -0.91
N ARG A 28 9.87 12.94 -1.05
CA ARG A 28 10.45 11.63 -0.79
C ARG A 28 9.70 10.57 -1.60
N ARG A 29 10.45 9.68 -2.21
CA ARG A 29 9.94 8.50 -2.90
C ARG A 29 10.66 7.28 -2.38
N GLU A 30 9.89 6.26 -1.98
CA GLU A 30 10.44 5.00 -1.51
C GLU A 30 9.70 3.86 -2.18
N ILE A 31 10.40 2.76 -2.39
CA ILE A 31 9.82 1.55 -2.95
C ILE A 31 10.37 0.34 -2.18
N ARG A 32 9.52 -0.65 -1.98
CA ARG A 32 9.94 -1.95 -1.42
C ARG A 32 9.37 -3.05 -2.29
N ILE A 33 10.20 -3.99 -2.66
CA ILE A 33 9.78 -5.16 -3.44
C ILE A 33 9.25 -6.20 -2.47
N VAL A 34 7.98 -6.52 -2.55
CA VAL A 34 7.31 -7.42 -1.59
C VAL A 34 6.75 -8.67 -2.24
N ARG A 35 6.50 -8.65 -3.55
CA ARG A 35 5.96 -9.77 -4.33
C ARG A 35 4.69 -10.35 -3.70
N LEU A 36 3.73 -9.47 -3.44
CA LEU A 36 2.46 -9.86 -2.82
C LEU A 36 1.71 -10.90 -3.65
N GLY A 37 1.85 -10.87 -4.97
CA GLY A 37 1.23 -11.84 -5.85
C GLY A 37 1.90 -13.21 -5.88
N GLN A 38 3.04 -13.36 -5.21
CA GLN A 38 3.77 -14.63 -5.20
C GLN A 38 3.04 -15.68 -4.38
N GLY A 39 2.88 -16.88 -4.94
CA GLY A 39 2.29 -17.99 -4.22
C GLY A 39 0.79 -17.92 -4.02
N VAL A 40 0.09 -17.14 -4.86
CA VAL A 40 -1.39 -17.13 -4.86
C VAL A 40 -1.85 -18.55 -5.17
N ASP A 41 -2.75 -19.10 -4.33
CA ASP A 41 -3.21 -20.48 -4.46
C ASP A 41 -4.31 -20.63 -5.50
N ALA A 42 -4.79 -21.89 -5.69
CA ALA A 42 -5.82 -22.19 -6.68
C ALA A 42 -7.17 -21.51 -6.36
N ALA A 43 -7.39 -21.10 -5.11
CA ALA A 43 -8.59 -20.37 -4.71
C ALA A 43 -8.41 -18.85 -4.86
N GLY A 44 -7.26 -18.40 -5.36
CA GLY A 44 -6.97 -16.98 -5.54
C GLY A 44 -6.65 -16.24 -4.24
N ARG A 45 -6.18 -16.95 -3.22
CA ARG A 45 -5.84 -16.33 -1.94
C ARG A 45 -4.38 -15.91 -1.88
N LEU A 46 -4.16 -14.75 -1.28
CA LEU A 46 -2.80 -14.27 -1.02
C LEU A 46 -2.09 -15.21 -0.05
N ASN A 47 -0.81 -15.45 -0.31
CA ASN A 47 0.02 -16.29 0.54
C ASN A 47 0.30 -15.59 1.88
N PRO A 48 0.14 -16.27 3.03
CA PRO A 48 0.37 -15.61 4.34
C PRO A 48 1.76 -15.02 4.52
N GLU A 49 2.80 -15.68 3.99
CA GLU A 49 4.17 -15.15 4.07
C GLU A 49 4.32 -13.88 3.26
N ALA A 50 3.71 -13.83 2.08
CA ALA A 50 3.74 -12.65 1.23
C ALA A 50 2.96 -11.50 1.89
N VAL A 51 1.83 -11.80 2.52
CA VAL A 51 1.05 -10.83 3.28
C VAL A 51 1.88 -10.23 4.40
N GLU A 52 2.52 -11.05 5.22
CA GLU A 52 3.33 -10.56 6.33
C GLU A 52 4.51 -9.72 5.86
N ARG A 53 5.17 -10.16 4.81
CA ARG A 53 6.27 -9.39 4.20
C ARG A 53 5.81 -8.01 3.74
N THR A 54 4.63 -7.96 3.13
CA THR A 54 4.04 -6.72 2.63
C THR A 54 3.65 -5.81 3.79
N LEU A 55 3.02 -6.35 4.83
CA LEU A 55 2.63 -5.57 6.01
C LEU A 55 3.83 -4.94 6.70
N LYS A 56 4.93 -5.69 6.83
CA LYS A 56 6.16 -5.16 7.40
C LYS A 56 6.72 -4.02 6.56
N ALA A 57 6.73 -4.18 5.25
CA ALA A 57 7.20 -3.13 4.35
C ALA A 57 6.34 -1.86 4.46
N LEU A 58 5.03 -2.02 4.56
CA LEU A 58 4.12 -0.89 4.74
C LEU A 58 4.39 -0.16 6.05
N GLN A 59 4.65 -0.90 7.13
CA GLN A 59 4.99 -0.30 8.42
C GLN A 59 6.31 0.48 8.34
N GLU A 60 7.31 -0.07 7.63
CA GLU A 60 8.56 0.64 7.42
C GLU A 60 8.35 1.95 6.65
N LEU A 61 7.55 1.91 5.59
CA LEU A 61 7.25 3.11 4.81
C LEU A 61 6.46 4.12 5.62
N ALA A 62 5.49 3.66 6.41
CA ALA A 62 4.68 4.55 7.26
C ALA A 62 5.55 5.29 8.26
N ALA A 63 6.59 4.64 8.78
CA ALA A 63 7.52 5.25 9.73
C ALA A 63 8.34 6.39 9.11
N LEU A 64 8.43 6.45 7.79
CA LEU A 64 9.15 7.50 7.09
C LEU A 64 8.29 8.75 6.84
N VAL A 65 7.00 8.67 7.08
CA VAL A 65 6.09 9.81 6.91
C VAL A 65 6.23 10.74 8.12
N PRO A 66 6.48 12.04 7.90
CA PRO A 66 6.59 12.97 9.03
C PRO A 66 5.31 13.01 9.87
N VAL A 67 5.47 13.22 11.17
CA VAL A 67 4.35 13.30 12.10
C VAL A 67 3.37 14.40 11.66
N GLY A 68 2.07 14.07 11.70
CA GLY A 68 1.03 15.03 11.34
C GLY A 68 0.71 15.10 9.86
N VAL A 69 1.46 14.42 9.00
CA VAL A 69 1.20 14.40 7.55
C VAL A 69 0.09 13.40 7.24
N PRO A 70 -1.00 13.81 6.57
CA PRO A 70 -2.06 12.88 6.18
C PRO A 70 -1.55 11.84 5.19
N VAL A 71 -1.98 10.60 5.37
CA VAL A 71 -1.60 9.48 4.50
C VAL A 71 -2.84 8.86 3.90
N ARG A 72 -2.82 8.61 2.59
CA ARG A 72 -3.82 7.78 1.93
C ARG A 72 -3.11 6.56 1.34
N ALA A 73 -3.69 5.39 1.55
CA ALA A 73 -3.14 4.14 1.06
C ALA A 73 -4.14 3.44 0.15
N PHE A 74 -3.65 2.93 -0.97
CA PHE A 74 -4.46 2.26 -1.98
C PHE A 74 -3.87 0.91 -2.32
N ALA A 75 -4.73 -0.07 -2.53
CA ALA A 75 -4.34 -1.39 -3.02
C ALA A 75 -5.02 -1.65 -4.36
N THR A 76 -4.29 -2.26 -5.27
CA THR A 76 -4.75 -2.49 -6.64
C THR A 76 -4.89 -3.98 -6.95
N SER A 77 -4.50 -4.43 -8.14
CA SER A 77 -4.90 -5.71 -8.70
C SER A 77 -4.70 -6.95 -7.82
N ALA A 78 -3.53 -7.10 -7.19
CA ALA A 78 -3.29 -8.32 -6.40
C ALA A 78 -4.26 -8.43 -5.22
N VAL A 79 -4.54 -7.33 -4.54
CA VAL A 79 -5.46 -7.31 -3.40
C VAL A 79 -6.91 -7.35 -3.89
N ARG A 80 -7.24 -6.55 -4.90
CA ARG A 80 -8.60 -6.48 -5.46
C ARG A 80 -9.08 -7.85 -5.91
N ASP A 81 -8.22 -8.58 -6.61
CA ASP A 81 -8.59 -9.85 -7.23
C ASP A 81 -8.46 -11.05 -6.30
N ALA A 82 -7.84 -10.88 -5.14
CA ALA A 82 -7.67 -11.95 -4.18
C ALA A 82 -8.94 -12.21 -3.39
N SER A 83 -9.24 -13.50 -3.15
CA SER A 83 -10.41 -13.88 -2.37
C SER A 83 -10.33 -13.42 -0.91
N ASN A 84 -9.11 -13.24 -0.39
CA ASN A 84 -8.87 -12.71 0.96
C ASN A 84 -8.33 -11.28 0.96
N GLY A 85 -8.60 -10.52 -0.11
CA GLY A 85 -8.12 -9.14 -0.21
C GLY A 85 -8.66 -8.24 0.88
N ARG A 86 -9.92 -8.40 1.27
CA ARG A 86 -10.51 -7.60 2.36
C ARG A 86 -9.87 -7.90 3.70
N GLU A 87 -9.51 -9.15 3.95
CA GLU A 87 -8.80 -9.53 5.16
C GLU A 87 -7.44 -8.86 5.21
N PHE A 88 -6.74 -8.83 4.06
CA PHE A 88 -5.48 -8.11 3.95
C PHE A 88 -5.66 -6.64 4.31
N ALA A 89 -6.68 -5.99 3.74
CA ALA A 89 -6.92 -4.56 4.00
C ALA A 89 -7.21 -4.30 5.47
N GLN A 90 -7.96 -5.19 6.15
CA GLN A 90 -8.22 -5.08 7.57
C GLN A 90 -6.96 -5.21 8.41
N LEU A 91 -6.11 -6.19 8.10
CA LEU A 91 -4.84 -6.37 8.80
C LEU A 91 -3.93 -5.17 8.61
N ALA A 92 -3.90 -4.62 7.40
CA ALA A 92 -3.11 -3.45 7.11
C ALA A 92 -3.60 -2.24 7.92
N GLU A 93 -4.90 -2.02 7.99
CA GLU A 93 -5.45 -0.93 8.78
C GLU A 93 -5.11 -1.06 10.26
N GLU A 94 -5.22 -2.26 10.81
CA GLU A 94 -4.88 -2.52 12.20
C GLU A 94 -3.41 -2.21 12.50
N ARG A 95 -2.52 -2.58 11.58
CA ARG A 95 -1.09 -2.35 11.79
C ARG A 95 -0.64 -0.93 11.51
N LEU A 96 -1.27 -0.27 10.55
CA LEU A 96 -0.86 1.07 10.12
C LEU A 96 -1.56 2.19 10.89
N GLY A 97 -2.78 1.94 11.37
CA GLY A 97 -3.59 2.95 12.04
C GLY A 97 -4.37 3.85 11.08
N PHE A 98 -4.38 3.53 9.79
CA PHE A 98 -5.18 4.21 8.78
C PHE A 98 -5.65 3.19 7.74
N PRO A 99 -6.78 3.45 7.04
CA PRO A 99 -7.34 2.47 6.11
C PRO A 99 -6.53 2.32 4.83
N VAL A 100 -6.58 1.11 4.27
CA VAL A 100 -6.08 0.84 2.91
C VAL A 100 -7.30 0.64 2.02
N GLU A 101 -7.48 1.53 1.05
CA GLU A 101 -8.62 1.50 0.14
C GLU A 101 -8.31 0.55 -1.03
N ILE A 102 -9.24 -0.35 -1.32
CA ILE A 102 -9.09 -1.25 -2.47
C ILE A 102 -9.75 -0.58 -3.67
N LEU A 103 -8.96 -0.26 -4.69
CA LEU A 103 -9.45 0.41 -5.88
C LEU A 103 -10.05 -0.58 -6.87
N SER A 104 -11.16 -0.21 -7.50
CA SER A 104 -11.70 -0.94 -8.65
C SER A 104 -10.85 -0.61 -9.88
N GLY A 105 -10.93 -1.46 -10.93
CA GLY A 105 -10.13 -1.27 -12.14
C GLY A 105 -10.17 0.14 -12.74
N PRO A 106 -11.36 0.76 -12.88
CA PRO A 106 -11.44 2.10 -13.46
C PRO A 106 -10.77 3.20 -12.64
N GLU A 107 -10.52 2.96 -11.35
CA GLU A 107 -9.91 3.94 -10.46
C GLU A 107 -8.39 3.90 -10.47
N GLU A 108 -7.84 2.86 -11.05
CA GLU A 108 -6.39 2.71 -11.16
C GLU A 108 -5.81 3.65 -12.20
#